data_a45447c368309e2830a014f13cd2d508
#
_entry.id   a45447c368309e2830a014f13cd2d508
#
_cell.length_a   1.000
_cell.length_b   1.000
_cell.length_c   1.000
_cell.angle_alpha   90.00
_cell.angle_beta   90.00
_cell.angle_gamma   90.00
#
_symmetry.space_group_name_H-M   'P 1'
#
loop_
_entity.id
_entity.type
_entity.pdbx_description
1 polymer ?
#
loop_
_entity_poly.entity_id
_entity_poly.type
_entity_poly.pdbx_seq_one_letter_code
_entity_poly.pdbx_strand_id
1 'polypeptide(L)'
;MFISKHKDAFGVEPVCRVLTASGWQIAPGTYYAAVKRPPSARAVRDAQILAEIARMRTEYEEVYGARKTRLELNRRQVRVARCTVERVMRENGLRGVRRGRKIRTTVPGGGPGHERAPDLLKRDFTAPAPDRRWVADFTHVATLAGTVYVAFVVDIFSRMITGWAAARHKRARLVLDALDMALWHRDHGGHPVSAGLVRHSDAGAQYTAIAFTAHLAAEGIVPSIGTVGDALDNALMESAIGLYKTELIARRGPWRDLAHVEMETAGYLHWFNTRRIHSAIGDVTPAEAEAAWYAARGRKEEKQ
;
A
#
# COMPACT_ATOMS: atom_id res chain seq x y z
N MET A 1 -15.38 0.32 -36.40
CA MET A 1 -16.50 0.43 -37.37
C MET A 1 -16.20 -0.42 -38.59
N PHE A 2 -17.14 -1.22 -39.12
CA PHE A 2 -16.94 -2.07 -40.27
C PHE A 2 -16.54 -1.28 -41.55
N ILE A 3 -17.29 -0.20 -41.83
CA ILE A 3 -17.00 0.65 -43.00
C ILE A 3 -15.58 1.22 -42.96
N SER A 4 -15.11 1.74 -41.81
CA SER A 4 -13.75 2.30 -41.68
C SER A 4 -12.66 1.28 -41.96
N LYS A 5 -12.92 -0.01 -41.65
CA LYS A 5 -11.96 -1.11 -41.86
C LYS A 5 -11.84 -1.52 -43.35
N HIS A 6 -12.89 -1.31 -44.13
CA HIS A 6 -12.98 -1.79 -45.51
C HIS A 6 -13.01 -0.66 -46.58
N LYS A 7 -13.10 0.60 -46.16
CA LYS A 7 -13.23 1.76 -47.06
C LYS A 7 -12.06 1.93 -48.01
N ASP A 8 -10.85 1.59 -47.57
CA ASP A 8 -9.63 1.79 -48.37
C ASP A 8 -9.51 0.75 -49.49
N ALA A 9 -10.10 -0.44 -49.30
CA ALA A 9 -10.11 -1.51 -50.32
C ALA A 9 -11.31 -1.40 -51.27
N PHE A 10 -12.47 -1.00 -50.79
CA PHE A 10 -13.72 -1.10 -51.56
C PHE A 10 -14.47 0.22 -51.72
N GLY A 11 -14.05 1.31 -51.07
CA GLY A 11 -14.78 2.55 -50.99
C GLY A 11 -15.96 2.51 -49.98
N VAL A 12 -16.42 3.69 -49.58
CA VAL A 12 -17.51 3.83 -48.60
C VAL A 12 -18.86 3.43 -49.18
N GLU A 13 -19.17 3.88 -50.40
CA GLU A 13 -20.47 3.67 -51.02
C GLU A 13 -20.77 2.19 -51.35
N PRO A 14 -19.85 1.40 -51.94
CA PRO A 14 -20.04 -0.03 -52.14
C PRO A 14 -20.25 -0.79 -50.80
N VAL A 15 -19.47 -0.46 -49.75
CA VAL A 15 -19.62 -1.10 -48.45
C VAL A 15 -20.99 -0.77 -47.83
N CYS A 16 -21.46 0.47 -47.92
CA CYS A 16 -22.82 0.86 -47.46
C CYS A 16 -23.92 0.12 -48.23
N ARG A 17 -23.77 -0.04 -49.58
CA ARG A 17 -24.72 -0.79 -50.41
C ARG A 17 -24.85 -2.23 -49.96
N VAL A 18 -23.70 -2.92 -49.75
CA VAL A 18 -23.70 -4.31 -49.28
C VAL A 18 -24.33 -4.44 -47.88
N LEU A 19 -24.03 -3.53 -46.96
CA LEU A 19 -24.65 -3.51 -45.63
C LEU A 19 -26.17 -3.32 -45.72
N THR A 20 -26.63 -2.41 -46.56
CA THR A 20 -28.08 -2.16 -46.76
C THR A 20 -28.76 -3.42 -47.35
N ALA A 21 -28.16 -4.08 -48.34
CA ALA A 21 -28.66 -5.32 -48.90
C ALA A 21 -28.69 -6.46 -47.85
N SER A 22 -27.82 -6.40 -46.82
CA SER A 22 -27.76 -7.37 -45.71
C SER A 22 -28.66 -6.98 -44.52
N GLY A 23 -29.56 -6.00 -44.69
CA GLY A 23 -30.53 -5.57 -43.66
C GLY A 23 -30.05 -4.44 -42.77
N TRP A 24 -28.84 -3.92 -42.93
CA TRP A 24 -28.29 -2.80 -42.16
C TRP A 24 -28.36 -1.50 -42.94
N GLN A 25 -29.48 -0.79 -42.85
CA GLN A 25 -29.69 0.46 -43.59
C GLN A 25 -28.73 1.55 -43.11
N ILE A 26 -27.73 1.88 -43.92
CA ILE A 26 -26.77 2.97 -43.67
C ILE A 26 -26.45 3.70 -44.95
N ALA A 27 -26.76 5.00 -44.98
CA ALA A 27 -26.39 5.87 -46.09
C ALA A 27 -24.91 6.31 -45.96
N PRO A 28 -24.19 6.49 -47.10
CA PRO A 28 -22.81 7.00 -47.08
C PRO A 28 -22.69 8.33 -46.32
N GLY A 29 -23.67 9.24 -46.45
CA GLY A 29 -23.71 10.49 -45.71
C GLY A 29 -23.72 10.33 -44.19
N THR A 30 -24.40 9.29 -43.68
CA THR A 30 -24.38 8.95 -42.24
C THR A 30 -22.99 8.57 -41.76
N TYR A 31 -22.25 7.80 -42.55
CA TYR A 31 -20.86 7.45 -42.25
C TYR A 31 -19.96 8.69 -42.21
N TYR A 32 -20.02 9.56 -43.24
CA TYR A 32 -19.20 10.77 -43.29
C TYR A 32 -19.55 11.75 -42.17
N ALA A 33 -20.85 11.92 -41.85
CA ALA A 33 -21.30 12.71 -40.72
C ALA A 33 -20.77 12.15 -39.37
N ALA A 34 -20.77 10.83 -39.20
CA ALA A 34 -20.24 10.18 -37.98
C ALA A 34 -18.72 10.36 -37.86
N VAL A 35 -17.98 10.31 -38.97
CA VAL A 35 -16.51 10.50 -38.97
C VAL A 35 -16.13 11.97 -38.70
N LYS A 36 -16.91 12.93 -39.22
CA LYS A 36 -16.66 14.36 -39.02
C LYS A 36 -17.16 14.88 -37.66
N ARG A 37 -18.01 14.11 -36.98
CA ARG A 37 -18.60 14.55 -35.70
C ARG A 37 -17.52 14.73 -34.66
N PRO A 38 -17.43 15.87 -33.99
CA PRO A 38 -16.53 16.07 -32.87
C PRO A 38 -16.90 15.10 -31.73
N PRO A 39 -15.93 14.72 -30.87
CA PRO A 39 -16.19 13.87 -29.71
C PRO A 39 -17.32 14.45 -28.86
N SER A 40 -18.18 13.60 -28.33
CA SER A 40 -19.25 14.06 -27.43
C SER A 40 -18.63 14.64 -26.15
N ALA A 41 -19.36 15.51 -25.45
CA ALA A 41 -18.95 16.08 -24.17
C ALA A 41 -18.53 14.97 -23.16
N ARG A 42 -19.25 13.84 -23.18
CA ARG A 42 -18.88 12.66 -22.38
C ARG A 42 -17.52 12.08 -22.79
N ALA A 43 -17.26 11.92 -24.09
CA ALA A 43 -15.98 11.37 -24.57
C ALA A 43 -14.81 12.30 -24.22
N VAL A 44 -15.00 13.62 -24.34
CA VAL A 44 -14.01 14.62 -23.91
C VAL A 44 -13.74 14.50 -22.41
N ARG A 45 -14.80 14.41 -21.61
CA ARG A 45 -14.67 14.27 -20.14
C ARG A 45 -13.98 12.95 -19.76
N ASP A 46 -14.32 11.85 -20.42
CA ASP A 46 -13.69 10.54 -20.18
C ASP A 46 -12.20 10.58 -20.52
N ALA A 47 -11.82 11.22 -21.60
CA ALA A 47 -10.42 11.41 -21.99
C ALA A 47 -9.63 12.24 -20.94
N GLN A 48 -10.25 13.30 -20.40
CA GLN A 48 -9.66 14.09 -19.32
C GLN A 48 -9.44 13.24 -18.05
N ILE A 49 -10.46 12.46 -17.64
CA ILE A 49 -10.37 11.57 -16.48
C ILE A 49 -9.28 10.51 -16.71
N LEU A 50 -9.21 9.93 -17.90
CA LEU A 50 -8.18 8.95 -18.24
C LEU A 50 -6.76 9.55 -18.17
N ALA A 51 -6.58 10.77 -18.65
CA ALA A 51 -5.31 11.49 -18.57
C ALA A 51 -4.89 11.75 -17.11
N GLU A 52 -5.84 12.12 -16.23
CA GLU A 52 -5.56 12.29 -14.81
C GLU A 52 -5.21 10.94 -14.14
N ILE A 53 -5.94 9.86 -14.46
CA ILE A 53 -5.61 8.52 -13.98
C ILE A 53 -4.20 8.11 -14.45
N ALA A 54 -3.83 8.38 -15.68
CA ALA A 54 -2.50 8.09 -16.21
C ALA A 54 -1.41 8.85 -15.44
N ARG A 55 -1.60 10.15 -15.18
CA ARG A 55 -0.65 10.97 -14.40
C ARG A 55 -0.44 10.45 -12.97
N MET A 56 -1.52 10.06 -12.28
CA MET A 56 -1.39 9.53 -10.92
C MET A 56 -0.79 8.11 -10.86
N ARG A 57 -0.80 7.36 -11.97
CA ARG A 57 -0.28 5.99 -12.02
C ARG A 57 1.21 5.88 -12.34
N THR A 58 1.95 6.99 -12.33
CA THR A 58 3.37 7.03 -12.73
C THR A 58 4.33 6.43 -11.72
N GLU A 59 3.98 6.38 -10.43
CA GLU A 59 4.82 5.82 -9.37
C GLU A 59 4.20 4.53 -8.82
N TYR A 60 3.67 4.59 -7.60
CA TYR A 60 3.07 3.44 -6.92
C TYR A 60 1.53 3.44 -6.99
N GLU A 61 0.90 4.55 -7.39
CA GLU A 61 -0.57 4.68 -7.44
C GLU A 61 -1.22 3.72 -8.44
N GLU A 62 -0.45 3.08 -9.32
CA GLU A 62 -0.92 2.01 -10.21
C GLU A 62 -1.49 0.80 -9.45
N VAL A 63 -1.19 0.66 -8.14
CA VAL A 63 -1.75 -0.38 -7.29
C VAL A 63 -3.23 -0.13 -6.94
N TYR A 64 -3.71 1.11 -7.13
CA TYR A 64 -5.07 1.48 -6.76
C TYR A 64 -6.13 0.87 -7.69
N GLY A 65 -7.15 0.24 -7.08
CA GLY A 65 -8.41 -0.07 -7.75
C GLY A 65 -9.32 1.16 -7.83
N ALA A 66 -10.42 1.06 -8.56
CA ALA A 66 -11.31 2.18 -8.87
C ALA A 66 -11.77 3.00 -7.64
N ARG A 67 -11.97 2.35 -6.47
CA ARG A 67 -12.34 3.07 -5.24
C ARG A 67 -11.28 4.06 -4.81
N LYS A 68 -10.03 3.63 -4.65
CA LYS A 68 -8.92 4.50 -4.24
C LYS A 68 -8.54 5.48 -5.34
N THR A 69 -8.60 5.07 -6.60
CA THR A 69 -8.42 5.98 -7.76
C THR A 69 -9.41 7.14 -7.71
N ARG A 70 -10.70 6.89 -7.43
CA ARG A 70 -11.69 7.96 -7.27
C ARG A 70 -11.36 8.88 -6.10
N LEU A 71 -10.97 8.33 -4.97
CA LEU A 71 -10.60 9.13 -3.78
C LEU A 71 -9.44 10.07 -4.11
N GLU A 72 -8.41 9.55 -4.75
CA GLU A 72 -7.24 10.33 -5.14
C GLU A 72 -7.58 11.40 -6.19
N LEU A 73 -8.38 11.08 -7.21
CA LEU A 73 -8.88 12.06 -8.17
C LEU A 73 -9.63 13.22 -7.48
N ASN A 74 -10.50 12.89 -6.51
CA ASN A 74 -11.24 13.91 -5.76
C ASN A 74 -10.30 14.78 -4.91
N ARG A 75 -9.23 14.24 -4.33
CA ARG A 75 -8.18 14.99 -3.62
C ARG A 75 -7.47 15.96 -4.57
N ARG A 76 -7.26 15.58 -5.81
CA ARG A 76 -6.72 16.43 -6.90
C ARG A 76 -7.77 17.35 -7.53
N GLN A 77 -8.91 17.56 -6.86
CA GLN A 77 -10.03 18.41 -7.31
C GLN A 77 -10.71 17.92 -8.61
N VAL A 78 -10.47 16.70 -9.04
CA VAL A 78 -11.15 16.06 -10.17
C VAL A 78 -12.38 15.32 -9.65
N ARG A 79 -13.49 16.01 -9.50
CA ARG A 79 -14.75 15.43 -9.02
C ARG A 79 -15.31 14.44 -10.05
N VAL A 80 -15.45 13.19 -9.64
CA VAL A 80 -15.92 12.08 -10.50
C VAL A 80 -16.67 11.03 -9.69
N ALA A 81 -17.74 10.49 -10.28
CA ALA A 81 -18.50 9.39 -9.69
C ALA A 81 -17.70 8.08 -9.80
N ARG A 82 -17.89 7.18 -8.81
CA ARG A 82 -17.21 5.87 -8.76
C ARG A 82 -17.49 5.04 -10.01
N CYS A 83 -18.74 4.97 -10.45
CA CYS A 83 -19.14 4.22 -11.65
C CYS A 83 -18.42 4.70 -12.92
N THR A 84 -18.18 6.02 -13.05
CA THR A 84 -17.41 6.58 -14.17
C THR A 84 -15.96 6.11 -14.13
N VAL A 85 -15.30 6.15 -12.96
CA VAL A 85 -13.92 5.66 -12.80
C VAL A 85 -13.85 4.16 -13.10
N GLU A 86 -14.79 3.37 -12.58
CA GLU A 86 -14.87 1.92 -12.83
C GLU A 86 -15.00 1.61 -14.33
N ARG A 87 -15.86 2.37 -15.04
CA ARG A 87 -16.05 2.23 -16.47
C ARG A 87 -14.80 2.63 -17.26
N VAL A 88 -14.27 3.83 -17.02
CA VAL A 88 -13.07 4.33 -17.72
C VAL A 88 -11.88 3.39 -17.50
N MET A 89 -11.63 2.95 -16.27
CA MET A 89 -10.56 2.00 -15.98
C MET A 89 -10.78 0.67 -16.71
N ARG A 90 -11.98 0.12 -16.70
CA ARG A 90 -12.31 -1.14 -17.37
C ARG A 90 -12.15 -1.05 -18.90
N GLU A 91 -12.65 0.01 -19.52
CA GLU A 91 -12.56 0.24 -20.96
C GLU A 91 -11.11 0.40 -21.45
N ASN A 92 -10.21 0.87 -20.58
CA ASN A 92 -8.80 1.04 -20.87
C ASN A 92 -7.89 -0.05 -20.25
N GLY A 93 -8.46 -1.17 -19.77
CA GLY A 93 -7.70 -2.30 -19.23
C GLY A 93 -6.96 -2.01 -17.92
N LEU A 94 -7.27 -0.88 -17.25
CA LEU A 94 -6.62 -0.47 -16.01
C LEU A 94 -7.21 -1.21 -14.82
N ARG A 95 -6.35 -1.84 -14.04
CA ARG A 95 -6.75 -2.60 -12.84
C ARG A 95 -5.83 -2.25 -11.69
N GLY A 96 -6.39 -2.26 -10.48
CA GLY A 96 -5.58 -2.25 -9.25
C GLY A 96 -5.00 -3.62 -8.96
N VAL A 97 -4.02 -3.64 -8.09
CA VAL A 97 -3.37 -4.88 -7.64
C VAL A 97 -4.32 -5.65 -6.74
N ARG A 98 -4.43 -6.95 -6.96
CA ARG A 98 -5.16 -7.88 -6.09
C ARG A 98 -4.18 -8.73 -5.31
N ARG A 99 -4.41 -8.87 -4.01
CA ARG A 99 -3.66 -9.80 -3.18
C ARG A 99 -3.95 -11.23 -3.65
N GLY A 100 -2.90 -11.99 -3.96
CA GLY A 100 -3.00 -13.40 -4.32
C GLY A 100 -3.48 -14.27 -3.14
N ARG A 101 -3.74 -15.55 -3.39
CA ARG A 101 -4.10 -16.52 -2.35
C ARG A 101 -2.93 -16.67 -1.35
N LYS A 102 -3.21 -16.60 -0.04
CA LYS A 102 -2.21 -16.84 1.00
C LYS A 102 -1.64 -18.25 0.87
N ILE A 103 -0.32 -18.36 0.67
CA ILE A 103 0.41 -19.62 0.85
C ILE A 103 0.94 -19.60 2.29
N ARG A 104 0.52 -20.55 3.09
CA ARG A 104 1.00 -20.70 4.49
C ARG A 104 2.40 -21.30 4.44
N THR A 105 3.43 -20.52 4.78
CA THR A 105 4.84 -20.93 4.73
C THR A 105 5.43 -21.22 6.10
N THR A 106 4.70 -20.96 7.20
CA THR A 106 5.20 -21.11 8.55
C THR A 106 4.62 -22.36 9.20
N VAL A 107 5.49 -23.27 9.64
CA VAL A 107 5.15 -24.40 10.52
C VAL A 107 5.30 -23.90 11.96
N PRO A 108 4.31 -24.08 12.85
CA PRO A 108 4.45 -23.71 14.25
C PRO A 108 5.59 -24.47 14.90
N GLY A 109 6.66 -23.77 15.31
CA GLY A 109 7.74 -24.31 16.08
C GLY A 109 7.45 -24.22 17.59
N GLY A 110 7.11 -25.31 18.22
CA GLY A 110 6.98 -25.41 19.67
C GLY A 110 8.32 -25.80 20.30
N GLY A 111 9.06 -24.83 20.87
CA GLY A 111 10.16 -25.12 21.78
C GLY A 111 9.79 -24.77 23.21
N PRO A 112 10.12 -25.59 24.22
CA PRO A 112 9.80 -25.29 25.62
C PRO A 112 10.77 -24.29 26.26
N GLY A 113 10.24 -23.38 27.09
CA GLY A 113 10.93 -22.89 28.26
C GLY A 113 11.74 -21.59 28.15
N HIS A 114 11.14 -20.46 27.75
CA HIS A 114 11.60 -19.13 28.21
C HIS A 114 10.37 -18.34 28.66
N GLU A 115 10.45 -17.69 29.81
CA GLU A 115 9.44 -16.72 30.22
C GLU A 115 9.29 -15.64 29.15
N ARG A 116 8.12 -15.56 28.56
CA ARG A 116 7.81 -14.60 27.50
C ARG A 116 6.99 -13.47 28.07
N ALA A 117 7.19 -12.26 27.54
CA ALA A 117 6.33 -11.14 27.86
C ALA A 117 4.86 -11.49 27.52
N PRO A 118 3.89 -11.04 28.31
CA PRO A 118 2.48 -11.31 28.06
C PRO A 118 1.98 -10.63 26.78
N ASP A 119 0.93 -11.18 26.18
CA ASP A 119 0.20 -10.50 25.10
C ASP A 119 -0.65 -9.35 25.69
N LEU A 120 -0.18 -8.13 25.49
CA LEU A 120 -0.86 -6.91 25.97
C LEU A 120 -1.83 -6.35 24.93
N LEU A 121 -1.74 -6.79 23.66
CA LEU A 121 -2.65 -6.32 22.62
C LEU A 121 -3.98 -7.07 22.58
N LYS A 122 -3.96 -8.38 22.88
CA LYS A 122 -5.17 -9.24 22.87
C LYS A 122 -6.01 -9.05 21.60
N ARG A 123 -5.34 -8.95 20.45
CA ARG A 123 -5.94 -8.69 19.12
C ARG A 123 -6.62 -7.32 18.96
N ASP A 124 -6.44 -6.40 19.91
CA ASP A 124 -6.87 -5.02 19.77
C ASP A 124 -5.80 -4.20 19.04
N PHE A 125 -5.94 -4.09 17.72
CA PHE A 125 -5.08 -3.28 16.85
C PHE A 125 -5.59 -1.85 16.70
N THR A 126 -6.06 -1.27 17.79
CA THR A 126 -6.38 0.16 17.92
C THR A 126 -5.42 0.84 18.91
N ALA A 127 -5.21 2.12 18.74
CA ALA A 127 -4.46 2.93 19.69
C ALA A 127 -5.11 4.31 19.81
N PRO A 128 -5.10 4.93 21.01
CA PRO A 128 -5.75 6.23 21.24
C PRO A 128 -4.93 7.40 20.68
N ALA A 129 -3.66 7.19 20.39
CA ALA A 129 -2.71 8.20 19.94
C ALA A 129 -1.54 7.56 19.19
N PRO A 130 -0.78 8.34 18.40
CA PRO A 130 0.51 7.91 17.89
C PRO A 130 1.45 7.46 19.01
N ASP A 131 2.32 6.53 18.72
CA ASP A 131 3.40 6.07 19.59
C ASP A 131 2.96 5.52 20.97
N ARG A 132 1.74 4.94 21.02
CA ARG A 132 1.27 4.18 22.19
C ARG A 132 1.43 2.69 22.01
N ARG A 133 1.28 2.20 20.79
CA ARG A 133 1.37 0.79 20.46
C ARG A 133 2.03 0.63 19.09
N TRP A 134 3.16 -0.05 19.06
CA TRP A 134 3.83 -0.47 17.82
C TRP A 134 3.72 -1.96 17.63
N VAL A 135 3.62 -2.39 16.40
CA VAL A 135 3.77 -3.79 15.99
C VAL A 135 4.99 -3.92 15.10
N ALA A 136 5.67 -5.05 15.21
CA ALA A 136 6.84 -5.30 14.40
C ALA A 136 6.89 -6.76 13.93
N ASP A 137 7.41 -6.93 12.74
CA ASP A 137 7.66 -8.24 12.14
C ASP A 137 8.68 -8.08 11.01
N PHE A 138 9.19 -9.18 10.49
CA PHE A 138 10.08 -9.18 9.34
C PHE A 138 9.61 -10.16 8.26
N THR A 139 10.06 -9.91 7.04
CA THR A 139 9.77 -10.78 5.91
C THR A 139 11.05 -11.08 5.14
N HIS A 140 10.96 -11.94 4.14
CA HIS A 140 12.07 -12.25 3.25
C HIS A 140 11.74 -11.88 1.79
N VAL A 141 12.77 -11.52 1.05
CA VAL A 141 12.77 -11.23 -0.39
C VAL A 141 13.83 -12.10 -1.04
N ALA A 142 13.42 -12.90 -2.01
CA ALA A 142 14.37 -13.66 -2.82
C ALA A 142 15.04 -12.72 -3.82
N THR A 143 16.38 -12.73 -3.86
CA THR A 143 17.19 -11.97 -4.80
C THR A 143 18.12 -12.88 -5.57
N LEU A 144 18.71 -12.39 -6.66
CA LEU A 144 19.72 -13.13 -7.42
C LEU A 144 20.98 -13.43 -6.58
N ALA A 145 21.29 -12.56 -5.60
CA ALA A 145 22.42 -12.71 -4.69
C ALA A 145 22.07 -13.46 -3.37
N GLY A 146 20.90 -14.12 -3.29
CA GLY A 146 20.42 -14.85 -2.13
C GLY A 146 19.23 -14.18 -1.44
N THR A 147 18.92 -14.62 -0.21
CA THR A 147 17.77 -14.11 0.54
C THR A 147 18.10 -12.84 1.31
N VAL A 148 17.27 -11.82 1.17
CA VAL A 148 17.28 -10.59 1.97
C VAL A 148 16.10 -10.62 2.93
N TYR A 149 16.32 -10.24 4.19
CA TYR A 149 15.28 -10.08 5.20
C TYR A 149 15.03 -8.60 5.42
N VAL A 150 13.75 -8.23 5.56
CA VAL A 150 13.34 -6.84 5.78
C VAL A 150 12.43 -6.81 7.00
N ALA A 151 12.84 -6.08 8.05
CA ALA A 151 12.07 -5.84 9.26
C ALA A 151 11.35 -4.50 9.19
N PHE A 152 10.17 -4.43 9.81
CA PHE A 152 9.34 -3.24 9.88
C PHE A 152 8.85 -3.01 11.30
N VAL A 153 8.71 -1.74 11.66
CA VAL A 153 8.01 -1.26 12.85
C VAL A 153 6.87 -0.37 12.38
N VAL A 154 5.65 -0.65 12.83
CA VAL A 154 4.42 0.03 12.40
C VAL A 154 3.69 0.58 13.60
N ASP A 155 3.36 1.86 13.57
CA ASP A 155 2.46 2.48 14.54
C ASP A 155 1.02 2.02 14.33
N ILE A 156 0.37 1.54 15.40
CA ILE A 156 -1.01 1.02 15.30
C ILE A 156 -2.02 2.12 15.02
N PHE A 157 -1.82 3.33 15.54
CA PHE A 157 -2.75 4.44 15.36
C PHE A 157 -2.79 4.91 13.90
N SER A 158 -1.64 5.33 13.40
CA SER A 158 -1.51 5.96 12.09
C SER A 158 -1.32 4.98 10.93
N ARG A 159 -0.96 3.74 11.22
CA ARG A 159 -0.47 2.76 10.23
C ARG A 159 0.86 3.17 9.59
N MET A 160 1.55 4.17 10.14
CA MET A 160 2.86 4.60 9.67
C MET A 160 3.90 3.51 9.91
N ILE A 161 4.70 3.23 8.90
CA ILE A 161 5.92 2.45 9.07
C ILE A 161 6.98 3.41 9.59
N THR A 162 7.22 3.37 10.92
CA THR A 162 8.10 4.31 11.63
C THR A 162 9.56 3.97 11.47
N GLY A 163 9.87 2.67 11.34
CA GLY A 163 11.24 2.21 11.13
C GLY A 163 11.29 0.91 10.34
N TRP A 164 12.43 0.68 9.71
CA TRP A 164 12.69 -0.54 8.96
C TRP A 164 14.20 -0.79 8.82
N ALA A 165 14.57 -2.03 8.52
CA ALA A 165 15.93 -2.39 8.19
C ALA A 165 15.93 -3.58 7.24
N ALA A 166 17.01 -3.73 6.44
CA ALA A 166 17.19 -4.88 5.58
C ALA A 166 18.58 -5.51 5.81
N ALA A 167 18.67 -6.84 5.74
CA ALA A 167 19.92 -7.55 5.90
C ALA A 167 19.90 -8.93 5.20
N ARG A 168 21.09 -9.51 4.99
CA ARG A 168 21.24 -10.89 4.48
C ARG A 168 21.06 -11.95 5.56
N HIS A 169 20.66 -11.57 6.77
CA HIS A 169 20.46 -12.46 7.90
C HIS A 169 19.24 -12.06 8.72
N LYS A 170 18.64 -13.01 9.43
CA LYS A 170 17.50 -12.81 10.34
C LYS A 170 17.90 -12.83 11.82
N ARG A 171 19.04 -12.22 12.16
CA ARG A 171 19.52 -12.13 13.57
C ARG A 171 18.77 -11.00 14.30
N ALA A 172 18.83 -11.02 15.65
CA ALA A 172 18.23 -9.97 16.50
C ALA A 172 18.67 -8.54 16.09
N ARG A 173 19.89 -8.38 15.59
CA ARG A 173 20.39 -7.09 15.08
C ARG A 173 19.48 -6.46 14.02
N LEU A 174 18.90 -7.24 13.10
CA LEU A 174 17.99 -6.73 12.08
C LEU A 174 16.78 -6.03 12.69
N VAL A 175 16.19 -6.62 13.73
CA VAL A 175 15.01 -6.05 14.38
C VAL A 175 15.34 -4.90 15.32
N LEU A 176 16.57 -4.88 15.85
CA LEU A 176 17.12 -3.74 16.59
C LEU A 176 17.34 -2.54 15.65
N ASP A 177 17.98 -2.73 14.50
CA ASP A 177 18.22 -1.67 13.53
C ASP A 177 16.92 -1.01 13.06
N ALA A 178 15.85 -1.81 12.86
CA ALA A 178 14.53 -1.28 12.52
C ALA A 178 13.91 -0.48 13.69
N LEU A 179 14.10 -0.90 14.92
CA LEU A 179 13.65 -0.19 16.12
C LEU A 179 14.42 1.10 16.33
N ASP A 180 15.75 1.05 16.22
CA ASP A 180 16.63 2.21 16.35
C ASP A 180 16.26 3.29 15.31
N MET A 181 16.00 2.88 14.07
CA MET A 181 15.50 3.81 13.04
C MET A 181 14.15 4.42 13.42
N ALA A 182 13.22 3.64 13.99
CA ALA A 182 11.93 4.17 14.39
C ALA A 182 12.06 5.21 15.50
N LEU A 183 12.86 4.93 16.54
CA LEU A 183 13.14 5.85 17.64
C LEU A 183 13.83 7.13 17.13
N TRP A 184 14.84 6.97 16.28
CA TRP A 184 15.55 8.10 15.68
C TRP A 184 14.63 9.01 14.87
N HIS A 185 13.75 8.43 14.04
CA HIS A 185 12.78 9.20 13.25
C HIS A 185 11.82 9.98 14.12
N ARG A 186 11.36 9.40 15.24
CA ARG A 186 10.45 10.07 16.15
C ARG A 186 11.12 11.22 16.89
N ASP A 187 12.33 11.00 17.38
CA ASP A 187 13.11 12.02 18.07
C ASP A 187 13.40 13.21 17.15
N HIS A 188 13.97 12.98 15.97
CA HIS A 188 14.29 14.01 14.99
C HIS A 188 13.07 14.66 14.34
N GLY A 189 11.93 13.97 14.34
CA GLY A 189 10.64 14.53 13.91
C GLY A 189 9.98 15.44 14.96
N GLY A 190 10.58 15.64 16.13
CA GLY A 190 10.04 16.46 17.23
C GLY A 190 8.92 15.76 18.01
N HIS A 191 8.81 14.45 17.92
CA HIS A 191 7.82 13.62 18.61
C HIS A 191 8.51 12.44 19.32
N PRO A 192 9.42 12.70 20.27
CA PRO A 192 10.14 11.63 20.95
C PRO A 192 9.16 10.67 21.63
N VAL A 193 9.49 9.41 21.59
CA VAL A 193 8.66 8.35 22.14
C VAL A 193 8.65 8.47 23.67
N SER A 194 7.47 8.54 24.25
CA SER A 194 7.32 8.56 25.71
C SER A 194 7.47 7.14 26.30
N ALA A 195 7.95 7.06 27.54
CA ALA A 195 7.96 5.80 28.28
C ALA A 195 6.58 5.13 28.31
N GLY A 196 6.55 3.80 28.27
CA GLY A 196 5.33 3.01 28.25
C GLY A 196 4.76 2.72 26.87
N LEU A 197 5.49 3.03 25.80
CA LEU A 197 5.18 2.48 24.47
C LEU A 197 5.12 0.95 24.55
N VAL A 198 4.02 0.34 24.13
CA VAL A 198 3.90 -1.12 24.01
C VAL A 198 4.36 -1.52 22.60
N ARG A 199 5.40 -2.36 22.54
CA ARG A 199 5.86 -2.94 21.28
C ARG A 199 5.49 -4.42 21.23
N HIS A 200 4.65 -4.78 20.26
CA HIS A 200 4.18 -6.14 20.05
C HIS A 200 4.87 -6.80 18.86
N SER A 201 5.18 -8.09 19.00
CA SER A 201 5.71 -8.94 17.94
C SER A 201 5.21 -10.38 18.09
N ASP A 202 5.43 -11.20 17.09
CA ASP A 202 5.27 -12.64 17.23
C ASP A 202 6.30 -13.25 18.20
N ALA A 203 6.14 -14.54 18.51
CA ALA A 203 7.03 -15.26 19.43
C ALA A 203 8.36 -15.73 18.79
N GLY A 204 8.88 -15.01 17.80
CA GLY A 204 10.12 -15.32 17.10
C GLY A 204 11.36 -15.19 18.01
N ALA A 205 12.36 -16.05 17.79
CA ALA A 205 13.60 -16.06 18.58
C ALA A 205 14.37 -14.72 18.54
N GLN A 206 14.20 -13.93 17.50
CA GLN A 206 14.82 -12.61 17.35
C GLN A 206 14.30 -11.61 18.39
N TYR A 207 13.03 -11.72 18.77
CA TYR A 207 12.35 -10.84 19.70
C TYR A 207 12.46 -11.25 21.17
N THR A 208 12.93 -12.48 21.40
CA THR A 208 13.19 -13.00 22.75
C THR A 208 14.68 -12.98 23.13
N ALA A 209 15.54 -12.51 22.23
CA ALA A 209 16.97 -12.41 22.48
C ALA A 209 17.26 -11.42 23.64
N ILE A 210 18.17 -11.77 24.54
CA ILE A 210 18.54 -10.98 25.73
C ILE A 210 18.92 -9.54 25.33
N ALA A 211 19.75 -9.38 24.30
CA ALA A 211 20.17 -8.06 23.81
C ALA A 211 18.99 -7.20 23.37
N PHE A 212 17.97 -7.82 22.75
CA PHE A 212 16.77 -7.13 22.33
C PHE A 212 15.90 -6.67 23.51
N THR A 213 15.70 -7.57 24.50
CA THR A 213 14.94 -7.26 25.71
C THR A 213 15.60 -6.17 26.54
N ALA A 214 16.94 -6.23 26.68
CA ALA A 214 17.71 -5.21 27.38
C ALA A 214 17.61 -3.83 26.69
N HIS A 215 17.63 -3.78 25.37
CA HIS A 215 17.45 -2.54 24.60
C HIS A 215 16.07 -1.94 24.82
N LEU A 216 14.99 -2.73 24.75
CA LEU A 216 13.64 -2.27 25.04
C LEU A 216 13.52 -1.67 26.46
N ALA A 217 14.13 -2.32 27.45
CA ALA A 217 14.13 -1.85 28.83
C ALA A 217 14.87 -0.51 28.98
N ALA A 218 16.01 -0.32 28.29
CA ALA A 218 16.78 0.91 28.29
C ALA A 218 15.97 2.09 27.70
N GLU A 219 15.17 1.83 26.69
CA GLU A 219 14.30 2.83 26.03
C GLU A 219 12.93 2.99 26.74
N GLY A 220 12.67 2.30 27.85
CA GLY A 220 11.39 2.34 28.56
C GLY A 220 10.22 1.76 27.77
N ILE A 221 10.49 0.89 26.81
CA ILE A 221 9.51 0.24 25.93
C ILE A 221 9.02 -1.05 26.57
N VAL A 222 7.71 -1.24 26.65
CA VAL A 222 7.07 -2.44 27.21
C VAL A 222 6.97 -3.52 26.14
N PRO A 223 7.64 -4.66 26.30
CA PRO A 223 7.51 -5.77 25.36
C PRO A 223 6.12 -6.43 25.48
N SER A 224 5.57 -6.83 24.34
CA SER A 224 4.38 -7.64 24.22
C SER A 224 4.63 -8.72 23.16
N ILE A 225 4.30 -9.97 23.45
CA ILE A 225 4.55 -11.10 22.55
C ILE A 225 3.25 -11.88 22.38
N GLY A 226 2.87 -12.11 21.11
CA GLY A 226 1.70 -12.90 20.76
C GLY A 226 1.84 -14.38 21.12
N THR A 227 0.72 -15.09 21.11
CA THR A 227 0.68 -16.53 21.40
C THR A 227 1.37 -17.33 20.28
N VAL A 228 1.96 -18.47 20.66
CA VAL A 228 2.66 -19.31 19.69
C VAL A 228 1.68 -19.95 18.72
N GLY A 229 1.87 -19.70 17.42
CA GLY A 229 1.10 -20.35 16.35
C GLY A 229 -0.23 -19.67 15.99
N ASP A 230 -0.59 -18.55 16.64
CA ASP A 230 -1.77 -17.80 16.26
C ASP A 230 -1.41 -16.62 15.31
N ALA A 231 -1.72 -16.82 14.04
CA ALA A 231 -1.49 -15.81 13.00
C ALA A 231 -2.32 -14.53 13.18
N LEU A 232 -3.41 -14.58 13.96
CA LEU A 232 -4.28 -13.44 14.20
C LEU A 232 -3.68 -12.44 15.20
N ASP A 233 -2.74 -12.87 16.02
CA ASP A 233 -2.11 -12.02 17.03
C ASP A 233 -1.21 -10.94 16.40
N ASN A 234 -0.80 -11.09 15.12
CA ASN A 234 -0.05 -10.07 14.39
C ASN A 234 -0.71 -9.69 13.04
N ALA A 235 -2.04 -9.72 12.99
CA ALA A 235 -2.81 -9.50 11.76
C ALA A 235 -2.52 -8.15 11.07
N LEU A 236 -2.15 -7.12 11.84
CA LEU A 236 -1.78 -5.81 11.29
C LEU A 236 -0.47 -5.93 10.51
N MET A 237 0.56 -6.56 11.06
CA MET A 237 1.83 -6.76 10.38
C MET A 237 1.69 -7.68 9.18
N GLU A 238 0.89 -8.76 9.28
CA GLU A 238 0.57 -9.58 8.12
C GLU A 238 -0.06 -8.75 6.99
N SER A 239 -0.91 -7.79 7.35
CA SER A 239 -1.50 -6.87 6.37
C SER A 239 -0.44 -5.95 5.75
N ALA A 240 0.40 -5.31 6.55
CA ALA A 240 1.45 -4.40 6.08
C ALA A 240 2.48 -5.12 5.19
N ILE A 241 2.99 -6.26 5.65
CA ILE A 241 3.90 -7.11 4.88
C ILE A 241 3.24 -7.63 3.59
N GLY A 242 1.96 -8.00 3.67
CA GLY A 242 1.21 -8.42 2.49
C GLY A 242 1.05 -7.33 1.45
N LEU A 243 0.88 -6.08 1.86
CA LEU A 243 0.88 -4.92 0.95
C LEU A 243 2.28 -4.73 0.34
N TYR A 244 3.33 -4.69 1.16
CA TYR A 244 4.71 -4.59 0.70
C TYR A 244 5.05 -5.67 -0.35
N LYS A 245 4.75 -6.93 -0.06
CA LYS A 245 4.97 -8.04 -0.99
C LYS A 245 4.18 -7.90 -2.29
N THR A 246 2.92 -7.48 -2.19
CA THR A 246 2.02 -7.43 -3.35
C THR A 246 2.24 -6.16 -4.19
N GLU A 247 2.46 -5.03 -3.54
CA GLU A 247 2.53 -3.72 -4.19
C GLU A 247 3.94 -3.37 -4.68
N LEU A 248 4.99 -3.89 -4.02
CA LEU A 248 6.38 -3.69 -4.41
C LEU A 248 7.03 -4.97 -4.93
N ILE A 249 7.20 -5.98 -4.05
CA ILE A 249 8.10 -7.10 -4.33
C ILE A 249 7.69 -7.93 -5.53
N ALA A 250 6.40 -8.29 -5.63
CA ALA A 250 5.89 -9.09 -6.75
C ALA A 250 5.81 -8.31 -8.07
N ARG A 251 5.90 -6.97 -8.04
CA ARG A 251 5.71 -6.13 -9.23
C ARG A 251 6.99 -5.62 -9.85
N ARG A 252 8.02 -5.35 -9.04
CA ARG A 252 9.26 -4.70 -9.49
C ARG A 252 10.46 -5.65 -9.59
N GLY A 253 10.28 -6.94 -9.29
CA GLY A 253 11.32 -7.95 -9.49
C GLY A 253 11.68 -8.17 -10.98
N PRO A 254 12.77 -8.85 -11.28
CA PRO A 254 13.63 -9.59 -10.34
C PRO A 254 14.52 -8.68 -9.50
N TRP A 255 14.77 -9.09 -8.25
CA TRP A 255 15.60 -8.36 -7.28
C TRP A 255 17.06 -8.80 -7.40
N ARG A 256 17.99 -7.86 -7.51
CA ARG A 256 19.40 -8.17 -7.71
C ARG A 256 20.08 -8.60 -6.41
N ASP A 257 20.07 -7.73 -5.40
CA ASP A 257 20.82 -7.84 -4.17
C ASP A 257 20.18 -7.02 -3.04
N LEU A 258 20.87 -6.93 -1.89
CA LEU A 258 20.44 -6.16 -0.73
C LEU A 258 20.25 -4.68 -1.06
N ALA A 259 21.21 -4.04 -1.71
CA ALA A 259 21.18 -2.61 -2.01
C ALA A 259 19.98 -2.24 -2.90
N HIS A 260 19.66 -3.10 -3.89
CA HIS A 260 18.48 -2.91 -4.73
C HIS A 260 17.17 -3.02 -3.92
N VAL A 261 17.09 -3.98 -2.99
CA VAL A 261 15.93 -4.12 -2.09
C VAL A 261 15.80 -2.90 -1.17
N GLU A 262 16.91 -2.41 -0.60
CA GLU A 262 16.94 -1.23 0.29
C GLU A 262 16.46 0.02 -0.45
N MET A 263 17.00 0.32 -1.62
CA MET A 263 16.64 1.51 -2.39
C MET A 263 15.14 1.54 -2.74
N GLU A 264 14.63 0.45 -3.27
CA GLU A 264 13.21 0.36 -3.67
C GLU A 264 12.28 0.32 -2.47
N THR A 265 12.70 -0.30 -1.36
CA THR A 265 11.96 -0.30 -0.09
C THR A 265 11.86 1.10 0.47
N ALA A 266 12.95 1.87 0.49
CA ALA A 266 12.94 3.26 0.96
C ALA A 266 11.93 4.12 0.16
N GLY A 267 11.95 4.04 -1.17
CA GLY A 267 10.99 4.74 -2.03
C GLY A 267 9.54 4.32 -1.78
N TYR A 268 9.30 3.01 -1.65
CA TYR A 268 7.97 2.48 -1.35
C TYR A 268 7.46 2.96 0.01
N LEU A 269 8.29 2.95 1.06
CA LEU A 269 7.88 3.36 2.40
C LEU A 269 7.62 4.85 2.50
N HIS A 270 8.42 5.67 1.81
CA HIS A 270 8.11 7.09 1.68
C HIS A 270 6.72 7.30 1.07
N TRP A 271 6.43 6.67 -0.06
CA TRP A 271 5.12 6.73 -0.69
C TRP A 271 4.02 6.15 0.22
N PHE A 272 4.26 5.00 0.88
CA PHE A 272 3.32 4.36 1.80
C PHE A 272 2.89 5.29 2.92
N ASN A 273 3.83 6.01 3.53
CA ASN A 273 3.57 6.88 4.66
C ASN A 273 2.95 8.23 4.24
N THR A 274 3.36 8.79 3.08
CA THR A 274 3.03 10.18 2.72
C THR A 274 1.95 10.31 1.64
N ARG A 275 1.74 9.28 0.84
CA ARG A 275 0.84 9.34 -0.33
C ARG A 275 -0.21 8.24 -0.37
N ARG A 276 0.10 7.07 0.19
CA ARG A 276 -0.80 5.93 0.13
C ARG A 276 -2.01 6.11 1.04
N ILE A 277 -3.20 6.08 0.46
CA ILE A 277 -4.48 6.15 1.19
C ILE A 277 -4.75 4.81 1.90
N HIS A 278 -5.12 4.87 3.18
CA HIS A 278 -5.45 3.71 4.01
C HIS A 278 -6.88 3.77 4.51
N SER A 279 -7.68 2.76 4.15
CA SER A 279 -9.09 2.70 4.57
C SER A 279 -9.28 2.48 6.06
N ALA A 280 -8.31 1.83 6.71
CA ALA A 280 -8.37 1.57 8.15
C ALA A 280 -8.26 2.84 9.02
N ILE A 281 -7.79 3.95 8.46
CA ILE A 281 -7.62 5.24 9.14
C ILE A 281 -8.43 6.36 8.46
N GLY A 282 -9.54 6.01 7.79
CA GLY A 282 -10.46 6.99 7.23
C GLY A 282 -10.11 7.49 5.83
N ASP A 283 -9.42 6.68 5.02
CA ASP A 283 -9.02 7.02 3.65
C ASP A 283 -8.07 8.24 3.55
N VAL A 284 -7.19 8.36 4.54
CA VAL A 284 -6.08 9.31 4.58
C VAL A 284 -4.74 8.58 4.53
N THR A 285 -3.65 9.33 4.40
CA THR A 285 -2.31 8.77 4.53
C THR A 285 -1.90 8.68 6.01
N PRO A 286 -0.93 7.81 6.38
CA PRO A 286 -0.38 7.78 7.73
C PRO A 286 0.10 9.14 8.24
N ALA A 287 0.82 9.89 7.40
CA ALA A 287 1.31 11.22 7.74
C ALA A 287 0.17 12.22 8.02
N GLU A 288 -0.90 12.19 7.22
CA GLU A 288 -2.09 13.04 7.43
C GLU A 288 -2.82 12.68 8.73
N ALA A 289 -2.92 11.39 9.06
CA ALA A 289 -3.56 10.93 10.29
C ALA A 289 -2.82 11.46 11.53
N GLU A 290 -1.48 11.39 11.55
CA GLU A 290 -0.66 11.95 12.64
C GLU A 290 -0.73 13.47 12.69
N ALA A 291 -0.56 14.15 11.56
CA ALA A 291 -0.64 15.60 11.49
C ALA A 291 -1.99 16.14 12.03
N ALA A 292 -3.09 15.47 11.65
CA ALA A 292 -4.42 15.83 12.15
C ALA A 292 -4.54 15.65 13.68
N TRP A 293 -3.95 14.57 14.22
CA TRP A 293 -3.98 14.30 15.65
C TRP A 293 -3.18 15.35 16.44
N TYR A 294 -1.94 15.65 16.03
CA TYR A 294 -1.09 16.64 16.68
C TYR A 294 -1.70 18.04 16.61
N ALA A 295 -2.25 18.45 15.44
CA ALA A 295 -2.93 19.72 15.30
C ALA A 295 -4.18 19.86 16.19
N ALA A 296 -4.90 18.75 16.43
CA ALA A 296 -6.05 18.77 17.33
C ALA A 296 -5.62 18.91 18.82
N ARG A 297 -4.45 18.39 19.18
CA ARG A 297 -3.91 18.48 20.54
C ARG A 297 -3.37 19.88 20.84
N GLY A 298 -2.58 20.48 19.94
CA GLY A 298 -2.08 21.85 20.12
C GLY A 298 -3.21 22.86 20.36
N ARG A 299 -4.31 22.75 19.58
CA ARG A 299 -5.50 23.60 19.79
C ARG A 299 -6.20 23.41 21.13
N LYS A 300 -6.04 22.26 21.81
CA LYS A 300 -6.59 22.05 23.17
C LYS A 300 -5.70 22.68 24.25
N GLU A 301 -4.39 22.60 24.07
CA GLU A 301 -3.40 23.20 24.97
C GLU A 301 -3.45 24.74 24.94
N GLU A 302 -3.69 25.35 23.77
CA GLU A 302 -3.89 26.81 23.62
C GLU A 302 -5.19 27.35 24.24
N LYS A 303 -6.16 26.48 24.55
CA LYS A 303 -7.47 26.88 25.14
C LYS A 303 -7.56 26.65 26.64
N GLN A 304 -6.53 26.11 27.28
CA GLN A 304 -6.40 25.95 28.74
C GLN A 304 -5.46 27.00 29.30
#